data_c94fccbebfa53305664407066047308b
#
_entry.id   c94fccbebfa53305664407066047308b
#
_cell.length_a   1.000
_cell.length_b   1.000
_cell.length_c   1.000
_cell.angle_alpha   90.00
_cell.angle_beta   90.00
_cell.angle_gamma   90.00
#
_symmetry.space_group_name_H-M   'P 1'
#
loop_
_entity.id
_entity.type
_entity.pdbx_description
1 polymer ?
#
loop_
_entity_poly.entity_id
_entity_poly.type
_entity_poly.pdbx_seq_one_letter_code
_entity_poly.pdbx_strand_id
1 'polypeptide(L)'
;MTALFGPRDAIDRAAALREAGASGVFTFEGPHDVFTPLTLASTVGDLDLMTNVAIAFPRNPIHLAHQAIDHQILSGGRFTLGLGTQIRTQIEKRFGADFDRPVARMSEFVAALRAIFAAWETGERLNFNGQYYRHTLMTPTFTPRDNPYGPPPIYVGA
;
A
#
# COMPACT_ATOMS: atom_id res chain seq x y z
N MET A 1 -2.61 10.63 14.67
CA MET A 1 -2.93 9.72 15.76
C MET A 1 -2.45 8.33 15.39
N THR A 2 -1.76 7.63 16.27
CA THR A 2 -1.17 6.31 15.96
C THR A 2 -2.11 5.23 16.43
N ALA A 3 -2.48 4.29 15.57
CA ALA A 3 -3.20 3.11 15.96
C ALA A 3 -2.43 1.88 15.49
N LEU A 4 -1.66 1.28 16.37
CA LEU A 4 -1.12 -0.04 16.12
C LEU A 4 -2.20 -1.05 16.48
N PHE A 5 -2.67 -1.79 15.50
CA PHE A 5 -3.65 -2.83 15.72
C PHE A 5 -2.99 -4.21 15.59
N GLY A 6 -3.38 -5.12 16.46
CA GLY A 6 -3.42 -6.51 16.10
C GLY A 6 -4.69 -6.79 15.30
N PRO A 7 -4.75 -7.85 14.49
CA PRO A 7 -5.95 -8.15 13.71
C PRO A 7 -7.18 -8.49 14.58
N ARG A 8 -6.96 -8.94 15.81
CA ARG A 8 -8.03 -9.36 16.71
C ARG A 8 -8.91 -8.21 17.22
N ASP A 9 -8.31 -7.05 17.51
CA ASP A 9 -8.97 -5.90 18.13
C ASP A 9 -9.09 -4.69 17.20
N ALA A 10 -8.77 -4.88 15.90
CA ALA A 10 -8.73 -3.79 14.94
C ALA A 10 -10.08 -3.07 14.78
N ILE A 11 -11.18 -3.82 14.73
CA ILE A 11 -12.53 -3.25 14.59
C ILE A 11 -12.90 -2.43 15.82
N ASP A 12 -12.76 -3.00 17.02
CA ASP A 12 -13.15 -2.34 18.26
C ASP A 12 -12.31 -1.06 18.50
N ARG A 13 -11.01 -1.13 18.21
CA ARG A 13 -10.13 0.03 18.35
C ARG A 13 -10.41 1.10 17.31
N ALA A 14 -10.69 0.74 16.08
CA ALA A 14 -11.07 1.68 15.04
C ALA A 14 -12.39 2.38 15.40
N ALA A 15 -13.38 1.63 15.90
CA ALA A 15 -14.65 2.17 16.37
C ALA A 15 -14.43 3.17 17.53
N ALA A 16 -13.66 2.79 18.54
CA ALA A 16 -13.37 3.67 19.68
C ALA A 16 -12.63 4.95 19.26
N LEU A 17 -11.68 4.85 18.32
CA LEU A 17 -10.97 6.00 17.78
C LEU A 17 -11.90 6.94 16.99
N ARG A 18 -12.81 6.38 16.19
CA ARG A 18 -13.81 7.14 15.48
C ARG A 18 -14.76 7.88 16.43
N GLU A 19 -15.25 7.20 17.47
CA GLU A 19 -16.09 7.80 18.52
C GLU A 19 -15.34 8.92 19.26
N ALA A 20 -14.04 8.78 19.46
CA ALA A 20 -13.18 9.82 20.03
C ALA A 20 -12.86 10.97 19.07
N GLY A 21 -13.46 11.00 17.87
CA GLY A 21 -13.29 12.07 16.88
C GLY A 21 -12.05 11.98 16.02
N ALA A 22 -11.43 10.80 15.89
CA ALA A 22 -10.32 10.60 14.95
C ALA A 22 -10.84 10.68 13.52
N SER A 23 -10.17 11.46 12.67
CA SER A 23 -10.46 11.50 11.23
C SER A 23 -9.94 10.26 10.49
N GLY A 24 -8.92 9.58 11.02
CA GLY A 24 -8.33 8.41 10.38
C GLY A 24 -7.41 7.61 11.28
N VAL A 25 -6.99 6.48 10.77
CA VAL A 25 -6.08 5.55 11.43
C VAL A 25 -4.95 5.14 10.50
N PHE A 26 -3.82 4.82 11.07
CA PHE A 26 -2.73 4.22 10.31
C PHE A 26 -2.12 3.02 11.02
N THR A 27 -1.51 2.17 10.22
CA THR A 27 -0.74 1.03 10.67
C THR A 27 0.71 1.15 10.20
N PHE A 28 1.61 0.46 10.87
CA PHE A 28 2.98 0.27 10.40
C PHE A 28 3.35 -1.20 10.41
N GLU A 29 4.37 -1.55 9.65
CA GLU A 29 4.84 -2.91 9.58
C GLU A 29 5.60 -3.31 10.83
N GLY A 30 4.97 -4.15 11.66
CA GLY A 30 5.47 -4.62 12.94
C GLY A 30 5.36 -6.14 13.07
N PRO A 31 4.77 -6.65 14.17
CA PRO A 31 4.56 -8.08 14.38
C PRO A 31 3.46 -8.68 13.52
N HIS A 32 2.59 -7.84 12.95
CA HIS A 32 1.48 -8.23 12.10
C HIS A 32 1.58 -7.61 10.71
N ASP A 33 0.81 -8.14 9.76
CA ASP A 33 0.66 -7.57 8.43
C ASP A 33 0.11 -6.14 8.51
N VAL A 34 0.65 -5.24 7.69
CA VAL A 34 0.31 -3.82 7.73
C VAL A 34 -1.06 -3.51 7.14
N PHE A 35 -1.59 -4.36 6.25
CA PHE A 35 -2.86 -4.14 5.54
C PHE A 35 -4.06 -4.77 6.26
N THR A 36 -3.90 -5.94 6.84
CA THR A 36 -5.01 -6.67 7.48
C THR A 36 -5.79 -5.83 8.49
N PRO A 37 -5.15 -5.10 9.43
CA PRO A 37 -5.91 -4.24 10.35
C PRO A 37 -6.64 -3.09 9.66
N LEU A 38 -6.11 -2.54 8.57
CA LEU A 38 -6.77 -1.49 7.79
C LEU A 38 -7.99 -2.03 7.04
N THR A 39 -7.91 -3.25 6.49
CA THR A 39 -9.05 -3.95 5.91
C THR A 39 -10.19 -4.09 6.92
N LEU A 40 -9.88 -4.47 8.15
CA LEU A 40 -10.87 -4.58 9.22
C LEU A 40 -11.41 -3.20 9.64
N ALA A 41 -10.54 -2.21 9.76
CA ALA A 41 -10.93 -0.84 10.11
C ALA A 41 -11.85 -0.18 9.05
N SER A 42 -11.71 -0.55 7.77
CA SER A 42 -12.58 -0.04 6.70
C SER A 42 -14.06 -0.34 6.91
N THR A 43 -14.40 -1.35 7.70
CA THR A 43 -15.78 -1.73 8.02
C THR A 43 -16.43 -0.82 9.06
N VAL A 44 -15.66 0.03 9.74
CA VAL A 44 -16.14 0.84 10.86
C VAL A 44 -16.79 2.17 10.38
N GLY A 45 -16.55 2.59 9.14
CA GLY A 45 -17.15 3.82 8.56
C GLY A 45 -16.11 4.78 7.99
N ASP A 46 -16.34 6.08 8.14
CA ASP A 46 -15.67 7.14 7.38
C ASP A 46 -14.27 7.52 7.89
N LEU A 47 -13.44 6.54 8.21
CA LEU A 47 -12.05 6.78 8.59
C LEU A 47 -11.13 6.86 7.38
N ASP A 48 -10.21 7.82 7.37
CA ASP A 48 -9.06 7.80 6.49
C ASP A 48 -8.13 6.66 6.91
N LEU A 49 -7.66 5.90 5.94
CA LEU A 49 -6.79 4.74 6.16
C LEU A 49 -5.41 4.98 5.55
N MET A 50 -4.35 4.64 6.28
CA MET A 50 -3.00 4.85 5.78
C MET A 50 -2.04 3.75 6.25
N THR A 51 -1.14 3.31 5.38
CA THR A 51 0.08 2.62 5.83
C THR A 51 1.17 3.65 6.17
N ASN A 52 1.75 3.57 7.37
CA ASN A 52 2.83 4.48 7.76
C ASN A 52 3.95 3.74 8.50
N VAL A 53 4.67 2.90 7.81
CA VAL A 53 4.66 2.66 6.35
C VAL A 53 4.59 1.17 6.04
N ALA A 54 4.18 0.82 4.82
CA ALA A 54 4.44 -0.49 4.27
C ALA A 54 5.87 -0.55 3.72
N ILE A 55 6.61 -1.63 4.04
CA ILE A 55 8.00 -1.79 3.60
C ILE A 55 8.01 -2.24 2.13
N ALA A 56 8.62 -1.44 1.25
CA ALA A 56 8.52 -1.63 -0.20
C ALA A 56 9.39 -2.78 -0.73
N PHE A 57 10.67 -2.84 -0.34
CA PHE A 57 11.65 -3.68 -1.02
C PHE A 57 11.41 -5.19 -1.02
N PRO A 58 10.83 -5.80 0.03
CA PRO A 58 10.45 -7.20 -0.02
C PRO A 58 9.16 -7.47 -0.78
N ARG A 59 8.46 -6.42 -1.25
CA ARG A 59 7.19 -6.54 -1.98
C ARG A 59 7.38 -6.41 -3.49
N ASN A 60 6.50 -7.07 -4.23
CA ASN A 60 6.40 -6.88 -5.67
C ASN A 60 5.42 -5.71 -5.96
N PRO A 61 5.78 -4.75 -6.84
CA PRO A 61 4.90 -3.61 -7.17
C PRO A 61 3.50 -4.02 -7.63
N ILE A 62 3.34 -5.10 -8.42
CA ILE A 62 2.02 -5.50 -8.91
C ILE A 62 1.10 -6.00 -7.77
N HIS A 63 1.64 -6.77 -6.82
CA HIS A 63 0.87 -7.22 -5.67
C HIS A 63 0.49 -6.05 -4.77
N LEU A 64 1.42 -5.12 -4.55
CA LEU A 64 1.15 -3.93 -3.75
C LEU A 64 0.14 -3.00 -4.43
N ALA A 65 0.18 -2.89 -5.76
CA ALA A 65 -0.80 -2.13 -6.51
C ALA A 65 -2.22 -2.68 -6.33
N HIS A 66 -2.42 -4.01 -6.39
CA HIS A 66 -3.71 -4.63 -6.10
C HIS A 66 -4.17 -4.35 -4.67
N GLN A 67 -3.30 -4.56 -3.67
CA GLN A 67 -3.62 -4.23 -2.28
C GLN A 67 -4.03 -2.77 -2.10
N ALA A 68 -3.35 -1.86 -2.78
CA ALA A 68 -3.63 -0.42 -2.68
C ALA A 68 -4.99 -0.06 -3.30
N ILE A 69 -5.33 -0.63 -4.46
CA ILE A 69 -6.64 -0.42 -5.09
C ILE A 69 -7.77 -1.03 -4.26
N ASP A 70 -7.59 -2.24 -3.72
CA ASP A 70 -8.60 -2.87 -2.88
C ASP A 70 -8.89 -2.01 -1.63
N HIS A 71 -7.86 -1.46 -0.99
CA HIS A 71 -8.03 -0.55 0.15
C HIS A 71 -8.66 0.80 -0.26
N GLN A 72 -8.36 1.29 -1.46
CA GLN A 72 -9.00 2.50 -2.00
C GLN A 72 -10.52 2.29 -2.19
N ILE A 73 -10.91 1.13 -2.72
CA ILE A 73 -12.31 0.74 -2.86
C ILE A 73 -12.98 0.58 -1.48
N LEU A 74 -12.38 -0.21 -0.59
CA LEU A 74 -12.92 -0.51 0.74
C LEU A 74 -13.08 0.75 1.61
N SER A 75 -12.18 1.72 1.47
CA SER A 75 -12.26 2.98 2.21
C SER A 75 -13.16 4.04 1.56
N GLY A 76 -13.72 3.77 0.38
CA GLY A 76 -14.46 4.78 -0.37
C GLY A 76 -13.60 5.95 -0.83
N GLY A 77 -12.38 5.67 -1.29
CA GLY A 77 -11.44 6.68 -1.78
C GLY A 77 -10.58 7.35 -0.70
N ARG A 78 -10.58 6.84 0.53
CA ARG A 78 -9.87 7.43 1.68
C ARG A 78 -8.63 6.65 2.11
N PHE A 79 -8.03 5.89 1.20
CA PHE A 79 -6.77 5.20 1.48
C PHE A 79 -5.56 5.98 0.99
N THR A 80 -4.50 6.00 1.77
CA THR A 80 -3.19 6.53 1.40
C THR A 80 -2.13 5.45 1.55
N LEU A 81 -1.38 5.21 0.49
CA LEU A 81 -0.28 4.26 0.48
C LEU A 81 1.02 4.94 0.94
N GLY A 82 1.37 4.76 2.19
CA GLY A 82 2.68 5.18 2.71
C GLY A 82 3.71 4.07 2.59
N LEU A 83 4.85 4.37 1.99
CA LEU A 83 5.94 3.45 1.69
C LEU A 83 7.23 3.83 2.42
N GLY A 84 8.00 2.84 2.82
CA GLY A 84 9.34 3.03 3.38
C GLY A 84 10.33 1.97 2.90
N THR A 85 11.62 2.30 2.97
CA THR A 85 12.69 1.37 2.59
C THR A 85 13.03 0.38 3.69
N GLN A 86 12.77 0.72 4.94
CA GLN A 86 13.36 0.07 6.11
C GLN A 86 14.91 0.17 6.09
N ILE A 87 15.59 -0.34 7.11
CA ILE A 87 17.04 -0.37 7.18
C ILE A 87 17.60 -1.65 6.54
N ARG A 88 18.84 -1.58 6.04
CA ARG A 88 19.55 -2.69 5.36
C ARG A 88 19.45 -4.02 6.11
N THR A 89 19.75 -4.01 7.40
CA THR A 89 19.75 -5.23 8.23
C THR A 89 18.42 -5.95 8.25
N GLN A 90 17.30 -5.20 8.31
CA GLN A 90 15.98 -5.79 8.27
C GLN A 90 15.65 -6.35 6.88
N ILE A 91 15.97 -5.60 5.84
CA ILE A 91 15.70 -6.04 4.46
C ILE A 91 16.48 -7.32 4.13
N GLU A 92 17.78 -7.32 4.40
CA GLU A 92 18.64 -8.47 4.03
C GLU A 92 18.44 -9.68 4.94
N LYS A 93 18.35 -9.48 6.26
CA LYS A 93 18.37 -10.60 7.23
C LYS A 93 16.98 -11.10 7.64
N ARG A 94 15.98 -10.21 7.69
CA ARG A 94 14.61 -10.58 8.07
C ARG A 94 13.75 -10.91 6.86
N PHE A 95 13.85 -10.11 5.79
CA PHE A 95 13.03 -10.28 4.60
C PHE A 95 13.72 -11.08 3.49
N GLY A 96 15.05 -11.30 3.55
CA GLY A 96 15.78 -12.00 2.51
C GLY A 96 15.78 -11.29 1.16
N ALA A 97 15.67 -9.96 1.18
CA ALA A 97 15.61 -9.13 -0.01
C ALA A 97 16.87 -8.25 -0.13
N ASP A 98 17.16 -7.78 -1.34
CA ASP A 98 18.31 -6.92 -1.61
C ASP A 98 18.08 -5.49 -1.08
N PHE A 99 19.13 -4.88 -0.56
CA PHE A 99 19.18 -3.48 -0.18
C PHE A 99 20.31 -2.76 -0.94
N ASP A 100 20.08 -2.55 -2.23
CA ASP A 100 21.00 -1.79 -3.09
C ASP A 100 20.39 -0.48 -3.54
N ARG A 101 21.19 0.60 -3.53
CA ARG A 101 20.82 1.96 -3.99
C ARG A 101 19.38 2.35 -3.58
N PRO A 102 19.06 2.44 -2.28
CA PRO A 102 17.68 2.50 -1.79
C PRO A 102 16.88 3.67 -2.36
N VAL A 103 17.50 4.83 -2.58
CA VAL A 103 16.82 5.99 -3.17
C VAL A 103 16.41 5.72 -4.62
N ALA A 104 17.34 5.25 -5.45
CA ALA A 104 17.06 4.95 -6.86
C ALA A 104 16.02 3.81 -6.97
N ARG A 105 16.17 2.76 -6.16
CA ARG A 105 15.24 1.64 -6.15
C ARG A 105 13.84 2.05 -5.69
N MET A 106 13.71 2.91 -4.66
CA MET A 106 12.42 3.42 -4.21
C MET A 106 11.77 4.32 -5.27
N SER A 107 12.55 5.19 -5.91
CA SER A 107 12.05 6.01 -7.02
C SER A 107 11.49 5.15 -8.15
N GLU A 108 12.22 4.10 -8.53
CA GLU A 108 11.76 3.16 -9.55
C GLU A 108 10.55 2.33 -9.10
N PHE A 109 10.50 1.93 -7.82
CA PHE A 109 9.35 1.24 -7.24
C PHE A 109 8.05 2.06 -7.37
N VAL A 110 8.13 3.34 -7.01
CA VAL A 110 6.99 4.27 -7.13
C VAL A 110 6.63 4.50 -8.61
N ALA A 111 7.62 4.62 -9.49
CA ALA A 111 7.38 4.74 -10.93
C ALA A 111 6.69 3.49 -11.50
N ALA A 112 7.09 2.30 -11.06
CA ALA A 112 6.44 1.03 -11.44
C ALA A 112 4.97 0.99 -10.97
N LEU A 113 4.68 1.37 -9.72
CA LEU A 113 3.30 1.47 -9.21
C LEU A 113 2.46 2.41 -10.07
N ARG A 114 2.97 3.60 -10.37
CA ARG A 114 2.27 4.59 -11.20
C ARG A 114 2.01 4.08 -12.61
N ALA A 115 2.96 3.38 -13.21
CA ALA A 115 2.78 2.76 -14.53
C ALA A 115 1.70 1.66 -14.52
N ILE A 116 1.65 0.87 -13.45
CA ILE A 116 0.60 -0.15 -13.26
C ILE A 116 -0.76 0.52 -13.12
N PHE A 117 -0.89 1.52 -12.25
CA PHE A 117 -2.16 2.25 -12.08
C PHE A 117 -2.61 2.92 -13.38
N ALA A 118 -1.71 3.59 -14.10
CA ALA A 118 -2.03 4.21 -15.38
C ALA A 118 -2.54 3.19 -16.41
N ALA A 119 -1.90 2.01 -16.50
CA ALA A 119 -2.36 0.94 -17.38
C ALA A 119 -3.77 0.44 -17.02
N TRP A 120 -4.11 0.39 -15.73
CA TRP A 120 -5.46 0.02 -15.29
C TRP A 120 -6.51 1.10 -15.59
N GLU A 121 -6.15 2.38 -15.44
CA GLU A 121 -7.05 3.51 -15.70
C GLU A 121 -7.31 3.72 -17.21
N THR A 122 -6.26 3.65 -18.01
CA THR A 122 -6.34 3.98 -19.44
C THR A 122 -6.66 2.76 -20.32
N GLY A 123 -6.44 1.54 -19.84
CA GLY A 123 -6.50 0.32 -20.64
C GLY A 123 -5.32 0.16 -21.61
N GLU A 124 -4.33 1.05 -21.54
CA GLU A 124 -3.13 0.96 -22.35
C GLU A 124 -2.23 -0.20 -21.91
N ARG A 125 -1.40 -0.65 -22.85
CA ARG A 125 -0.47 -1.76 -22.59
C ARG A 125 0.56 -1.37 -21.54
N LEU A 126 0.62 -2.12 -20.43
CA LEU A 126 1.69 -1.98 -19.45
C LEU A 126 3.05 -2.30 -20.09
N ASN A 127 3.97 -1.35 -20.05
CA ASN A 127 5.33 -1.48 -20.56
C ASN A 127 6.32 -0.71 -19.69
N PHE A 128 6.58 -1.21 -18.50
CA PHE A 128 7.56 -0.64 -17.58
C PHE A 128 8.83 -1.50 -17.58
N ASN A 129 9.96 -0.91 -17.98
CA ASN A 129 11.27 -1.56 -18.06
C ASN A 129 12.30 -0.74 -17.27
N GLY A 130 12.42 -1.01 -15.98
CA GLY A 130 13.39 -0.37 -15.11
C GLY A 130 14.64 -1.24 -14.87
N GLN A 131 15.53 -0.74 -14.03
CA GLN A 131 16.72 -1.43 -13.59
C GLN A 131 16.39 -2.52 -12.55
N TYR A 132 15.45 -2.24 -11.66
CA TYR A 132 15.07 -3.11 -10.53
C TYR A 132 13.75 -3.83 -10.77
N TYR A 133 12.83 -3.23 -11.53
CA TYR A 133 11.48 -3.75 -11.74
C TYR A 133 11.14 -3.78 -13.23
N ARG A 134 10.48 -4.85 -13.65
CA ARG A 134 10.00 -5.00 -15.03
C ARG A 134 8.57 -5.53 -15.03
N HIS A 135 7.65 -4.76 -15.61
CA HIS A 135 6.24 -5.12 -15.76
C HIS A 135 5.79 -4.83 -17.20
N THR A 136 5.63 -5.86 -18.02
CA THR A 136 5.34 -5.71 -19.46
C THR A 136 4.10 -6.47 -19.91
N LEU A 137 3.37 -7.05 -18.95
CA LEU A 137 2.13 -7.77 -19.21
C LEU A 137 1.04 -7.33 -18.23
N MET A 138 -0.08 -6.91 -18.78
CA MET A 138 -1.35 -6.72 -18.08
C MET A 138 -2.46 -7.24 -18.99
N THR A 139 -3.28 -8.14 -18.47
CA THR A 139 -4.43 -8.65 -19.22
C THR A 139 -5.73 -8.19 -18.56
N PRO A 140 -6.86 -8.15 -19.30
CA PRO A 140 -8.14 -7.71 -18.74
C PRO A 140 -8.60 -8.49 -17.51
N THR A 141 -8.20 -9.77 -17.38
CA THR A 141 -8.53 -10.63 -16.24
C THR A 141 -7.86 -10.15 -14.94
N PHE A 142 -6.69 -9.53 -15.04
CA PHE A 142 -5.92 -9.04 -13.88
C PHE A 142 -6.00 -7.52 -13.69
N THR A 143 -6.87 -6.87 -14.47
CA THR A 143 -7.14 -5.44 -14.32
C THR A 143 -8.30 -5.27 -13.34
N PRO A 144 -8.11 -4.56 -12.20
CA PRO A 144 -9.19 -4.25 -11.28
C PRO A 144 -10.30 -3.49 -12.00
N ARG A 145 -11.54 -3.82 -11.68
CA ARG A 145 -12.72 -3.15 -12.21
C ARG A 145 -13.42 -2.40 -11.08
N ASP A 146 -14.28 -1.48 -11.46
CA ASP A 146 -15.21 -0.81 -10.54
C ASP A 146 -14.52 0.01 -9.42
N ASN A 147 -13.36 0.62 -9.72
CA ASN A 147 -12.75 1.60 -8.85
C ASN A 147 -13.08 3.04 -9.30
N PRO A 148 -14.14 3.67 -8.76
CA PRO A 148 -14.52 5.02 -9.14
C PRO A 148 -13.64 6.11 -8.52
N TYR A 149 -12.71 5.74 -7.62
CA TYR A 149 -11.91 6.68 -6.83
C TYR A 149 -10.52 6.96 -7.42
N GLY A 150 -10.13 6.22 -8.45
CA GLY A 150 -8.77 6.27 -8.97
C GLY A 150 -7.73 5.65 -8.02
N PRO A 151 -6.44 5.73 -8.37
CA PRO A 151 -5.38 5.20 -7.53
C PRO A 151 -5.18 6.03 -6.25
N PRO A 152 -4.78 5.41 -5.13
CA PRO A 152 -4.53 6.13 -3.90
C PRO A 152 -3.29 7.02 -4.01
N PRO A 153 -3.23 8.13 -3.23
CA PRO A 153 -2.00 8.89 -3.04
C PRO A 153 -0.88 8.00 -2.52
N ILE A 154 0.35 8.22 -3.01
CA ILE A 154 1.55 7.52 -2.56
C ILE A 154 2.43 8.52 -1.79
N TYR A 155 2.73 8.20 -0.53
CA TYR A 155 3.69 8.90 0.30
C TYR A 155 4.93 8.03 0.51
N VAL A 156 6.09 8.65 0.59
CA VAL A 156 7.36 7.98 0.87
C VAL A 156 7.95 8.56 2.14
N GLY A 157 8.19 7.71 3.11
CA GLY A 157 8.94 8.07 4.32
C GLY A 157 10.43 8.27 3.97
N ALA A 158 10.99 9.40 4.44
CA ALA A 158 12.40 9.73 4.29
C ALA A 158 13.24 9.19 5.45
#